data_b9632f96247a0dc1d420e13226157cbd
#
_entry.id   b9632f96247a0dc1d420e13226157cbd
#
_cell.length_a   1.000
_cell.length_b   1.000
_cell.length_c   1.000
_cell.angle_alpha   90.00
_cell.angle_beta   90.00
_cell.angle_gamma   90.00
#
_symmetry.space_group_name_H-M   'P 1'
#
loop_
_entity.id
_entity.type
_entity.pdbx_description
1 polymer ?
#
loop_
_entity_poly.entity_id
_entity_poly.type
_entity_poly.pdbx_seq_one_letter_code
_entity_poly.pdbx_strand_id
1 'polypeptide(L)'
;MKKIHLSVLTVAMSMASLFTSCSKYLDIVPDNVGTLDYAFRNRNEAENYLFGCYSTMQKFSDVIYNPGFTTSAEIVYPILETQYFNSAGFNLIRGIQTSGNPILGEWDNMYKAIRRCNIMLENIDKPIDLRDDEKKRWIAEVKFLKAYYHYYLIRTHGPVVLIKENNPIDVDIAQTKRKRATLDESFDYVISLMDEAIPDLPITIENRVQEFGRITKFMAMSIKAEMLATAASPLFNGNPDYSSFKDKDGRFLFPQTYDIKKWEMAALACREAIAECEKVGLHLSEDLPTSNIRNVSDELKKILVLQNIITQRWEESPELIWGLNFGFSYQAYTMPKLTGRAVGMSNSYPSNWAVPISTTEIFYTENGVPINEDRTWDYSNRLALKAGDEKNRHVIRQGYETVSAHFNRERRFYSSLGFDGGIWFGNGISDEENAYYVQARGITGIAGPKSLNARNITGYWPKKLVHYMTVMDETFTPADFKVPMMRLAGLYLLYAESLNEEGAVPSEEVYTYIDRVRARAGLAPVRQAWANFSRTASKALSKDGMRQIIHQERRIELAFEGQSGWDLRRWKELQAVLSRPLQGWNINEESSVNYYRPVNVITPVFGLRDYLWPINNTAVVVNENLTQNPYW
;
A
#
# COMPACT_ATOMS: atom_id res chain seq x y z
N MET A 1 90.67 11.87 -1.18
CA MET A 1 89.54 12.81 -1.16
C MET A 1 88.63 12.76 -2.42
N LYS A 2 89.12 12.60 -3.65
CA LYS A 2 88.29 12.56 -4.90
C LYS A 2 87.33 11.39 -4.98
N LYS A 3 87.61 10.21 -4.39
CA LYS A 3 86.67 9.02 -4.45
C LYS A 3 85.49 9.13 -3.49
N ILE A 4 85.65 9.89 -2.36
CA ILE A 4 84.56 10.10 -1.38
C ILE A 4 83.51 11.07 -1.92
N HIS A 5 83.96 12.11 -2.66
CA HIS A 5 83.02 13.08 -3.28
C HIS A 5 82.17 12.46 -4.40
N LEU A 6 82.70 11.50 -5.16
CA LEU A 6 81.97 10.83 -6.23
C LEU A 6 80.89 9.92 -5.64
N SER A 7 81.16 9.17 -4.54
CA SER A 7 80.21 8.29 -3.89
C SER A 7 79.09 9.08 -3.19
N VAL A 8 79.37 10.26 -2.60
CA VAL A 8 78.34 11.10 -2.00
C VAL A 8 77.41 11.73 -3.07
N LEU A 9 77.96 12.10 -4.23
CA LEU A 9 77.20 12.65 -5.35
C LEU A 9 76.30 11.60 -5.96
N THR A 10 76.74 10.33 -6.06
CA THR A 10 75.93 9.22 -6.59
C THR A 10 74.79 8.84 -5.65
N VAL A 11 74.98 8.87 -4.32
CA VAL A 11 73.95 8.62 -3.33
C VAL A 11 72.96 9.77 -3.28
N ALA A 12 73.38 11.03 -3.39
CA ALA A 12 72.50 12.20 -3.46
C ALA A 12 71.65 12.20 -4.74
N MET A 13 72.20 11.76 -5.88
CA MET A 13 71.47 11.65 -7.14
C MET A 13 70.47 10.49 -7.13
N SER A 14 70.77 9.36 -6.46
CA SER A 14 69.84 8.24 -6.25
C SER A 14 68.71 8.59 -5.25
N MET A 15 68.97 9.45 -4.27
CA MET A 15 67.90 9.93 -3.37
C MET A 15 66.99 10.98 -4.01
N ALA A 16 67.48 11.79 -4.94
CA ALA A 16 66.70 12.78 -5.66
C ALA A 16 65.71 12.12 -6.67
N SER A 17 66.00 10.92 -7.19
CA SER A 17 65.14 10.18 -8.10
C SER A 17 64.00 9.41 -7.37
N LEU A 18 64.01 9.34 -6.01
CA LEU A 18 62.94 8.70 -5.22
C LEU A 18 61.78 9.64 -4.91
N PHE A 19 61.89 10.95 -5.19
CA PHE A 19 60.84 11.92 -4.96
C PHE A 19 60.03 12.34 -6.17
N THR A 20 60.26 11.74 -7.34
CA THR A 20 59.30 11.85 -8.46
C THR A 20 58.23 10.78 -8.34
N SER A 21 57.46 10.84 -7.26
CA SER A 21 56.22 10.07 -7.16
C SER A 21 55.24 10.64 -8.17
N CYS A 22 54.82 9.83 -9.13
CA CYS A 22 53.78 10.17 -10.09
C CYS A 22 52.48 10.44 -9.33
N SER A 23 52.21 11.66 -8.92
CA SER A 23 50.94 12.08 -8.33
C SER A 23 49.75 11.83 -9.27
N LYS A 24 49.97 11.71 -10.56
CA LYS A 24 48.97 11.41 -11.58
C LYS A 24 48.56 9.92 -11.69
N TYR A 25 49.30 8.99 -11.06
CA TYR A 25 48.95 7.56 -11.14
C TYR A 25 47.82 7.18 -10.17
N LEU A 26 47.57 7.98 -9.14
CA LEU A 26 46.47 7.80 -8.19
C LEU A 26 45.18 8.51 -8.63
N ASP A 27 45.22 9.35 -9.65
CA ASP A 27 44.06 10.05 -10.23
C ASP A 27 43.42 9.32 -11.43
N ILE A 28 43.93 8.14 -11.79
CA ILE A 28 43.29 7.33 -12.81
C ILE A 28 42.09 6.64 -12.13
N VAL A 29 40.90 7.24 -12.28
CA VAL A 29 39.64 6.55 -12.02
C VAL A 29 39.60 5.34 -12.96
N PRO A 30 39.50 4.09 -12.45
CA PRO A 30 39.37 2.93 -13.31
C PRO A 30 38.22 3.13 -14.31
N ASP A 31 38.42 2.79 -15.57
CA ASP A 31 37.41 2.94 -16.64
C ASP A 31 36.06 2.26 -16.33
N ASN A 32 35.99 1.42 -15.31
CA ASN A 32 34.80 0.74 -14.82
C ASN A 32 34.09 1.41 -13.66
N VAL A 33 34.57 2.57 -13.17
CA VAL A 33 33.86 3.34 -12.13
C VAL A 33 32.97 4.36 -12.82
N GLY A 34 31.67 4.13 -12.83
CA GLY A 34 30.68 5.07 -13.37
C GLY A 34 30.74 6.40 -12.61
N THR A 35 31.35 7.42 -13.21
CA THR A 35 31.34 8.81 -12.69
C THR A 35 30.01 9.48 -12.98
N LEU A 36 29.69 10.57 -12.28
CA LEU A 36 28.51 11.38 -12.60
C LEU A 36 28.55 11.90 -14.05
N ASP A 37 29.72 12.24 -14.57
CA ASP A 37 29.86 12.70 -15.95
C ASP A 37 29.57 11.58 -16.96
N TYR A 38 29.90 10.34 -16.63
CA TYR A 38 29.50 9.18 -17.43
C TYR A 38 27.97 8.98 -17.43
N ALA A 39 27.32 9.09 -16.26
CA ALA A 39 25.88 8.89 -16.11
C ALA A 39 25.04 9.96 -16.85
N PHE A 40 25.61 11.10 -17.19
CA PHE A 40 24.93 12.20 -17.89
C PHE A 40 25.61 12.59 -19.20
N ARG A 41 26.45 11.72 -19.77
CA ARG A 41 27.17 12.01 -21.03
C ARG A 41 26.28 12.05 -22.27
N ASN A 42 25.16 11.33 -22.24
CA ASN A 42 24.20 11.25 -23.34
C ASN A 42 22.79 10.91 -22.80
N ARG A 43 21.79 10.97 -23.69
CA ARG A 43 20.38 10.68 -23.39
C ARG A 43 20.18 9.30 -22.75
N ASN A 44 20.77 8.25 -23.31
CA ASN A 44 20.53 6.87 -22.85
C ASN A 44 21.03 6.64 -21.42
N GLU A 45 22.22 7.17 -21.09
CA GLU A 45 22.74 7.06 -19.73
C GLU A 45 21.92 7.88 -18.74
N ALA A 46 21.45 9.06 -19.13
CA ALA A 46 20.56 9.88 -18.32
C ALA A 46 19.20 9.20 -18.11
N GLU A 47 18.67 8.49 -19.10
CA GLU A 47 17.45 7.69 -18.98
C GLU A 47 17.63 6.52 -17.99
N ASN A 48 18.75 5.82 -18.06
CA ASN A 48 19.10 4.79 -17.08
C ASN A 48 19.16 5.35 -15.66
N TYR A 49 19.68 6.57 -15.51
CA TYR A 49 19.70 7.27 -14.21
C TYR A 49 18.27 7.62 -13.74
N LEU A 50 17.40 8.08 -14.64
CA LEU A 50 15.98 8.32 -14.37
C LEU A 50 15.30 7.04 -13.85
N PHE A 51 15.52 5.89 -14.51
CA PHE A 51 14.99 4.62 -14.01
C PHE A 51 15.56 4.26 -12.63
N GLY A 52 16.80 4.66 -12.35
CA GLY A 52 17.36 4.61 -11.00
C GLY A 52 16.57 5.43 -9.99
N CYS A 53 16.00 6.59 -10.38
CA CYS A 53 15.11 7.37 -9.50
C CYS A 53 13.78 6.64 -9.23
N TYR A 54 13.23 5.92 -10.19
CA TYR A 54 12.03 5.10 -10.02
C TYR A 54 12.25 3.83 -9.19
N SER A 55 13.46 3.26 -9.18
CA SER A 55 13.73 1.93 -8.61
C SER A 55 13.32 1.78 -7.14
N THR A 56 13.37 2.85 -6.36
CA THR A 56 12.95 2.83 -4.95
C THR A 56 11.43 2.63 -4.79
N MET A 57 10.63 3.08 -5.76
CA MET A 57 9.18 2.88 -5.76
C MET A 57 8.81 1.40 -5.82
N GLN A 58 9.59 0.61 -6.56
CA GLN A 58 9.30 -0.82 -6.78
C GLN A 58 9.24 -1.61 -5.45
N LYS A 59 9.94 -1.16 -4.41
CA LYS A 59 9.90 -1.79 -3.09
C LYS A 59 8.50 -1.77 -2.47
N PHE A 60 7.68 -0.75 -2.77
CA PHE A 60 6.32 -0.65 -2.22
C PHE A 60 5.33 -1.62 -2.86
N SER A 61 5.70 -2.28 -3.95
CA SER A 61 4.92 -3.39 -4.49
C SER A 61 5.05 -4.67 -3.67
N ASP A 62 6.05 -4.75 -2.79
CA ASP A 62 6.21 -5.87 -1.87
C ASP A 62 5.36 -5.62 -0.62
N VAL A 63 4.34 -6.46 -0.45
CA VAL A 63 3.38 -6.37 0.67
C VAL A 63 4.08 -6.31 2.03
N ILE A 64 5.19 -7.04 2.20
CA ILE A 64 5.92 -7.12 3.46
C ILE A 64 6.58 -5.79 3.84
N TYR A 65 7.00 -5.03 2.82
CA TYR A 65 7.64 -3.72 2.97
C TYR A 65 6.67 -2.56 2.85
N ASN A 66 5.38 -2.84 2.62
CA ASN A 66 4.36 -1.82 2.51
C ASN A 66 3.51 -1.75 3.79
N PRO A 67 3.65 -0.71 4.62
CA PRO A 67 2.89 -0.56 5.86
C PRO A 67 1.38 -0.52 5.66
N GLY A 68 0.91 -0.11 4.50
CA GLY A 68 -0.50 -0.12 4.17
C GLY A 68 -1.15 -1.49 4.29
N PHE A 69 -0.39 -2.56 3.94
CA PHE A 69 -0.85 -3.94 4.10
C PHE A 69 -0.60 -4.50 5.51
N THR A 70 0.53 -4.18 6.11
CA THR A 70 1.01 -4.91 7.28
C THR A 70 0.56 -4.32 8.62
N THR A 71 0.07 -3.08 8.65
CA THR A 71 -0.27 -2.39 9.91
C THR A 71 -1.76 -2.39 10.25
N SER A 72 -2.66 -2.70 9.31
CA SER A 72 -4.11 -2.66 9.53
C SER A 72 -4.68 -3.92 10.17
N ALA A 73 -3.89 -4.99 10.25
CA ALA A 73 -4.37 -6.33 10.59
C ALA A 73 -5.45 -6.89 9.65
N GLU A 74 -5.58 -6.36 8.43
CA GLU A 74 -6.42 -6.99 7.39
C GLU A 74 -5.86 -8.33 6.96
N ILE A 75 -4.54 -8.43 6.87
CA ILE A 75 -3.80 -9.65 6.61
C ILE A 75 -2.90 -9.91 7.81
N VAL A 76 -2.88 -11.13 8.28
CA VAL A 76 -1.97 -11.60 9.35
C VAL A 76 -1.19 -12.80 8.86
N TYR A 77 -0.03 -12.96 9.46
CA TYR A 77 0.92 -14.02 9.13
C TYR A 77 1.15 -14.91 10.36
N PRO A 78 1.31 -16.25 10.22
CA PRO A 78 1.66 -17.09 11.35
C PRO A 78 2.99 -16.63 11.93
N ILE A 79 2.96 -16.19 13.19
CA ILE A 79 4.17 -15.78 13.89
C ILE A 79 4.84 -17.03 14.40
N LEU A 80 5.88 -17.45 13.72
CA LEU A 80 6.80 -18.44 14.20
C LEU A 80 7.91 -17.72 14.97
N GLU A 81 8.29 -18.24 16.13
CA GLU A 81 9.42 -17.72 16.91
C GLU A 81 10.75 -17.79 16.15
N THR A 82 10.84 -18.61 15.14
CA THR A 82 11.97 -18.74 14.23
C THR A 82 11.75 -17.88 12.99
N GLN A 83 12.29 -16.72 13.01
CA GLN A 83 12.76 -15.81 11.96
C GLN A 83 12.61 -16.28 10.50
N TYR A 84 11.41 -16.51 10.00
CA TYR A 84 11.30 -16.66 8.56
C TYR A 84 11.07 -15.32 7.85
N PHE A 85 11.81 -15.14 6.86
CA PHE A 85 12.19 -14.17 5.88
C PHE A 85 11.20 -13.03 5.60
N ASN A 86 9.91 -13.20 5.84
CA ASN A 86 8.86 -12.36 5.27
C ASN A 86 7.85 -11.83 6.30
N SER A 87 8.25 -11.71 7.55
CA SER A 87 7.32 -11.28 8.61
C SER A 87 7.60 -9.91 9.22
N ALA A 88 8.68 -9.23 8.79
CA ALA A 88 9.11 -7.98 9.43
C ALA A 88 7.98 -6.94 9.54
N GLY A 89 7.28 -6.65 8.44
CA GLY A 89 6.17 -5.70 8.44
C GLY A 89 5.00 -6.15 9.31
N PHE A 90 4.67 -7.44 9.31
CA PHE A 90 3.59 -7.99 10.15
C PHE A 90 3.91 -7.94 11.65
N ASN A 91 5.17 -7.72 12.04
CA ASN A 91 5.56 -7.52 13.44
C ASN A 91 5.25 -6.11 13.96
N LEU A 92 4.91 -5.15 13.09
CA LEU A 92 4.55 -3.79 13.51
C LEU A 92 3.35 -3.78 14.48
N ILE A 93 2.36 -4.64 14.25
CA ILE A 93 1.19 -4.75 15.15
C ILE A 93 1.49 -5.44 16.48
N ARG A 94 2.71 -5.94 16.72
CA ARG A 94 3.14 -6.59 17.97
C ARG A 94 3.80 -5.62 18.96
N GLY A 95 4.00 -4.36 18.57
CA GLY A 95 4.64 -3.34 19.42
C GLY A 95 6.12 -3.59 19.73
N ILE A 96 6.81 -4.45 18.94
CA ILE A 96 8.24 -4.78 19.15
C ILE A 96 9.20 -3.80 18.47
N GLN A 97 8.69 -2.82 17.76
CA GLN A 97 9.50 -1.76 17.16
C GLN A 97 10.20 -0.93 18.24
N THR A 98 11.47 -0.57 18.01
CA THR A 98 12.27 0.29 18.89
C THR A 98 13.02 1.34 18.08
N SER A 99 13.43 2.43 18.74
CA SER A 99 14.27 3.45 18.11
C SER A 99 15.71 2.98 17.82
N GLY A 100 16.17 1.93 18.49
CA GLY A 100 17.46 1.27 18.16
C GLY A 100 17.35 0.31 16.96
N ASN A 101 16.16 -0.21 16.69
CA ASN A 101 15.89 -1.13 15.58
C ASN A 101 14.48 -0.89 15.01
N PRO A 102 14.29 0.17 14.20
CA PRO A 102 13.02 0.43 13.55
C PRO A 102 12.66 -0.67 12.56
N ILE A 103 11.43 -1.19 12.66
CA ILE A 103 10.88 -2.12 11.67
C ILE A 103 10.50 -1.34 10.42
N LEU A 104 10.87 -1.85 9.22
CA LEU A 104 10.70 -1.14 7.95
C LEU A 104 11.29 0.29 7.99
N GLY A 105 12.47 0.43 8.59
CA GLY A 105 13.18 1.70 8.74
C GLY A 105 13.61 2.28 7.38
N GLU A 106 12.68 2.91 6.68
CA GLU A 106 12.90 3.48 5.34
C GLU A 106 13.47 4.90 5.38
N TRP A 107 13.76 5.46 6.56
CA TRP A 107 14.31 6.80 6.69
C TRP A 107 15.53 7.03 5.78
N ASP A 108 16.57 6.22 5.93
CA ASP A 108 17.81 6.36 5.15
C ASP A 108 17.59 6.06 3.66
N ASN A 109 16.76 5.06 3.34
CA ASN A 109 16.50 4.68 1.95
C ASN A 109 15.73 5.78 1.20
N MET A 110 14.77 6.43 1.85
CA MET A 110 14.05 7.56 1.24
C MET A 110 14.98 8.76 1.02
N TYR A 111 15.85 9.09 1.97
CA TYR A 111 16.82 10.17 1.75
C TYR A 111 17.86 9.84 0.67
N LYS A 112 18.28 8.57 0.52
CA LYS A 112 19.10 8.13 -0.62
C LYS A 112 18.36 8.32 -1.94
N ALA A 113 17.06 8.00 -1.99
CA ALA A 113 16.23 8.19 -3.18
C ALA A 113 16.06 9.68 -3.50
N ILE A 114 15.81 10.53 -2.49
CA ILE A 114 15.72 11.98 -2.63
C ILE A 114 17.06 12.56 -3.15
N ARG A 115 18.20 12.10 -2.61
CA ARG A 115 19.52 12.48 -3.12
C ARG A 115 19.70 12.13 -4.59
N ARG A 116 19.25 10.93 -5.01
CA ARG A 116 19.30 10.51 -6.40
C ARG A 116 18.45 11.41 -7.31
N CYS A 117 17.24 11.78 -6.86
CA CYS A 117 16.41 12.76 -7.55
C CYS A 117 17.12 14.11 -7.69
N ASN A 118 17.75 14.62 -6.63
CA ASN A 118 18.51 15.87 -6.70
C ASN A 118 19.67 15.78 -7.69
N ILE A 119 20.47 14.69 -7.67
CA ILE A 119 21.55 14.47 -8.64
C ILE A 119 21.01 14.51 -10.08
N MET A 120 19.87 13.90 -10.36
CA MET A 120 19.23 13.96 -11.67
C MET A 120 18.91 15.40 -12.06
N LEU A 121 18.25 16.17 -11.17
CA LEU A 121 17.86 17.55 -11.42
C LEU A 121 19.06 18.49 -11.61
N GLU A 122 20.15 18.26 -10.87
CA GLU A 122 21.38 19.06 -10.93
C GLU A 122 22.22 18.79 -12.19
N ASN A 123 22.00 17.65 -12.89
CA ASN A 123 22.84 17.24 -14.02
C ASN A 123 22.05 17.04 -15.33
N ILE A 124 20.74 17.25 -15.34
CA ILE A 124 19.88 16.99 -16.50
C ILE A 124 20.19 17.87 -17.73
N ASP A 125 20.97 18.94 -17.56
CA ASP A 125 21.42 19.84 -18.62
C ASP A 125 22.67 19.36 -19.35
N LYS A 126 23.36 18.32 -18.83
CA LYS A 126 24.62 17.80 -19.41
C LYS A 126 24.45 16.99 -20.69
N PRO A 127 23.43 16.11 -20.84
CA PRO A 127 23.26 15.32 -22.07
C PRO A 127 22.94 16.22 -23.27
N ILE A 128 23.84 16.25 -24.25
CA ILE A 128 23.74 17.14 -25.42
C ILE A 128 22.73 16.66 -26.47
N ASP A 129 22.34 15.40 -26.41
CA ASP A 129 21.40 14.73 -27.32
C ASP A 129 20.00 14.52 -26.72
N LEU A 130 19.73 15.09 -25.52
CA LEU A 130 18.43 15.08 -24.89
C LEU A 130 17.58 16.25 -25.39
N ARG A 131 16.40 15.95 -25.96
CA ARG A 131 15.48 16.98 -26.45
C ARG A 131 14.83 17.77 -25.32
N ASP A 132 14.50 19.01 -25.58
CA ASP A 132 13.92 19.91 -24.57
C ASP A 132 12.57 19.43 -24.04
N ASP A 133 11.74 18.77 -24.85
CA ASP A 133 10.46 18.20 -24.45
C ASP A 133 10.64 16.99 -23.52
N GLU A 134 11.57 16.07 -23.83
CA GLU A 134 11.93 14.95 -22.98
C GLU A 134 12.54 15.43 -21.66
N LYS A 135 13.41 16.43 -21.74
CA LYS A 135 14.04 17.04 -20.56
C LYS A 135 13.02 17.61 -19.59
N LYS A 136 12.05 18.41 -20.07
CA LYS A 136 10.95 18.95 -19.26
C LYS A 136 10.15 17.83 -18.60
N ARG A 137 9.76 16.82 -19.38
CA ARG A 137 9.05 15.65 -18.87
C ARG A 137 9.84 14.93 -17.78
N TRP A 138 11.15 14.67 -17.98
CA TRP A 138 11.97 13.95 -17.01
C TRP A 138 12.17 14.74 -15.73
N ILE A 139 12.32 16.07 -15.82
CA ILE A 139 12.33 16.96 -14.66
C ILE A 139 11.03 16.83 -13.87
N ALA A 140 9.89 16.83 -14.54
CA ALA A 140 8.58 16.69 -13.92
C ALA A 140 8.42 15.31 -13.24
N GLU A 141 8.80 14.23 -13.89
CA GLU A 141 8.79 12.87 -13.31
C GLU A 141 9.66 12.80 -12.05
N VAL A 142 10.87 13.37 -12.08
CA VAL A 142 11.78 13.37 -10.92
C VAL A 142 11.26 14.25 -9.78
N LYS A 143 10.63 15.39 -10.07
CA LYS A 143 9.95 16.21 -9.05
C LYS A 143 8.81 15.46 -8.38
N PHE A 144 7.98 14.73 -9.16
CA PHE A 144 6.97 13.84 -8.62
C PHE A 144 7.56 12.78 -7.68
N LEU A 145 8.59 12.06 -8.12
CA LEU A 145 9.25 11.03 -7.29
C LEU A 145 9.82 11.61 -6.00
N LYS A 146 10.49 12.76 -6.10
CA LYS A 146 11.04 13.48 -4.94
C LYS A 146 9.94 13.90 -3.95
N ALA A 147 8.81 14.39 -4.46
CA ALA A 147 7.64 14.71 -3.64
C ALA A 147 7.09 13.46 -2.95
N TYR A 148 6.94 12.35 -3.69
CA TYR A 148 6.43 11.10 -3.15
C TYR A 148 7.34 10.50 -2.06
N TYR A 149 8.66 10.55 -2.22
CA TYR A 149 9.61 10.06 -1.20
C TYR A 149 9.57 10.88 0.09
N HIS A 150 9.46 12.21 0.00
CA HIS A 150 9.21 13.04 1.17
C HIS A 150 7.84 12.77 1.79
N TYR A 151 6.80 12.61 0.98
CA TYR A 151 5.45 12.26 1.44
C TYR A 151 5.42 10.92 2.19
N TYR A 152 6.14 9.91 1.70
CA TYR A 152 6.28 8.64 2.41
C TYR A 152 6.90 8.84 3.81
N LEU A 153 7.95 9.65 3.91
CA LEU A 153 8.56 10.01 5.19
C LEU A 153 7.57 10.76 6.10
N ILE A 154 6.79 11.70 5.56
CA ILE A 154 5.78 12.45 6.32
C ILE A 154 4.72 11.49 6.87
N ARG A 155 4.20 10.57 6.07
CA ARG A 155 3.19 9.59 6.53
C ARG A 155 3.71 8.70 7.65
N THR A 156 4.98 8.37 7.64
CA THR A 156 5.58 7.46 8.63
C THR A 156 6.15 8.17 9.85
N HIS A 157 6.79 9.32 9.68
CA HIS A 157 7.55 10.01 10.74
C HIS A 157 6.99 11.38 11.13
N GLY A 158 5.95 11.88 10.46
CA GLY A 158 5.43 13.24 10.68
C GLY A 158 6.35 14.30 10.05
N PRO A 159 6.72 15.38 10.77
CA PRO A 159 7.69 16.39 10.33
C PRO A 159 8.99 15.75 9.84
N VAL A 160 9.60 16.27 8.76
CA VAL A 160 10.79 15.67 8.14
C VAL A 160 11.88 16.71 7.86
N VAL A 161 13.07 16.27 7.54
CA VAL A 161 14.12 17.14 7.01
C VAL A 161 13.87 17.33 5.51
N LEU A 162 13.68 18.57 5.07
CA LEU A 162 13.49 18.89 3.67
C LEU A 162 14.83 19.02 2.95
N ILE A 163 15.11 18.14 2.00
CA ILE A 163 16.32 18.16 1.17
C ILE A 163 15.96 18.73 -0.20
N LYS A 164 16.07 20.05 -0.34
CA LYS A 164 15.74 20.76 -1.58
C LYS A 164 16.80 20.55 -2.67
N GLU A 165 18.05 20.47 -2.29
CA GLU A 165 19.23 20.28 -3.14
C GLU A 165 20.29 19.47 -2.41
N ASN A 166 21.27 18.90 -3.10
CA ASN A 166 22.39 18.23 -2.48
C ASN A 166 23.38 19.24 -1.89
N ASN A 167 24.02 18.85 -0.79
CA ASN A 167 25.13 19.63 -0.28
C ASN A 167 26.35 19.46 -1.19
N PRO A 168 27.16 20.51 -1.42
CA PRO A 168 28.49 20.39 -2.01
C PRO A 168 29.36 19.35 -1.26
N ILE A 169 30.30 18.73 -1.97
CA ILE A 169 31.16 17.67 -1.38
C ILE A 169 32.05 18.22 -0.26
N ASP A 170 32.43 19.48 -0.37
CA ASP A 170 33.34 20.21 0.54
C ASP A 170 32.60 20.98 1.63
N VAL A 171 31.29 20.80 1.77
CA VAL A 171 30.48 21.48 2.79
C VAL A 171 30.92 21.05 4.20
N ASP A 172 30.98 22.01 5.14
CA ASP A 172 31.23 21.72 6.55
C ASP A 172 30.19 20.74 7.10
N ILE A 173 30.65 19.71 7.83
CA ILE A 173 29.80 18.71 8.46
C ILE A 173 28.71 19.34 9.33
N ALA A 174 29.00 20.45 10.01
CA ALA A 174 28.00 21.16 10.81
C ALA A 174 26.81 21.65 9.97
N GLN A 175 27.03 22.05 8.73
CA GLN A 175 25.98 22.51 7.81
C GLN A 175 25.14 21.36 7.26
N THR A 176 25.62 20.12 7.33
CA THR A 176 24.83 18.92 6.94
C THR A 176 23.82 18.53 8.01
N LYS A 177 23.99 19.00 9.26
CA LYS A 177 23.10 18.70 10.40
C LYS A 177 21.83 19.54 10.36
N ARG A 178 20.91 19.18 9.46
CA ARG A 178 19.66 19.93 9.25
C ARG A 178 18.60 19.58 10.30
N LYS A 179 17.76 20.56 10.65
CA LYS A 179 16.57 20.38 11.51
C LYS A 179 15.39 19.82 10.70
N ARG A 180 14.41 19.26 11.40
CA ARG A 180 13.12 18.93 10.81
C ARG A 180 12.37 20.23 10.48
N ALA A 181 11.70 20.26 9.34
CA ALA A 181 10.70 21.28 9.04
C ALA A 181 9.44 21.05 9.90
N THR A 182 8.58 22.04 10.01
CA THR A 182 7.25 21.80 10.61
C THR A 182 6.42 20.88 9.69
N LEU A 183 5.36 20.35 10.23
CA LEU A 183 4.49 19.47 9.45
C LEU A 183 3.84 20.21 8.27
N ASP A 184 3.38 21.46 8.49
CA ASP A 184 2.81 22.28 7.42
C ASP A 184 3.87 22.61 6.36
N GLU A 185 5.07 23.06 6.74
CA GLU A 185 6.19 23.27 5.80
C GLU A 185 6.52 21.99 5.01
N SER A 186 6.36 20.81 5.65
CA SER A 186 6.64 19.53 4.99
C SER A 186 5.59 19.18 3.92
N PHE A 187 4.30 19.38 4.23
CA PHE A 187 3.23 19.19 3.25
C PHE A 187 3.26 20.25 2.14
N ASP A 188 3.46 21.52 2.47
CA ASP A 188 3.56 22.62 1.50
C ASP A 188 4.67 22.34 0.47
N TYR A 189 5.80 21.82 0.93
CA TYR A 189 6.91 21.48 0.05
C TYR A 189 6.57 20.36 -0.94
N VAL A 190 5.96 19.28 -0.49
CA VAL A 190 5.60 18.18 -1.39
C VAL A 190 4.50 18.58 -2.37
N ILE A 191 3.54 19.41 -1.94
CA ILE A 191 2.50 19.95 -2.81
C ILE A 191 3.11 20.90 -3.85
N SER A 192 4.05 21.78 -3.45
CA SER A 192 4.72 22.67 -4.41
C SER A 192 5.48 21.89 -5.50
N LEU A 193 6.15 20.80 -5.15
CA LEU A 193 6.80 19.92 -6.13
C LEU A 193 5.81 19.27 -7.10
N MET A 194 4.62 18.90 -6.61
CA MET A 194 3.55 18.37 -7.47
C MET A 194 3.00 19.46 -8.42
N ASP A 195 2.80 20.68 -7.93
CA ASP A 195 2.34 21.81 -8.73
C ASP A 195 3.32 22.20 -9.83
N GLU A 196 4.63 22.08 -9.54
CA GLU A 196 5.67 22.28 -10.52
C GLU A 196 5.79 21.13 -11.54
N ALA A 197 5.44 19.89 -11.14
CA ALA A 197 5.56 18.71 -12.01
C ALA A 197 4.37 18.55 -12.95
N ILE A 198 3.14 18.70 -12.45
CA ILE A 198 1.89 18.36 -13.16
C ILE A 198 1.77 19.00 -14.56
N PRO A 199 2.14 20.29 -14.80
CA PRO A 199 2.01 20.91 -16.10
C PRO A 199 2.83 20.24 -17.21
N ASP A 200 4.02 19.73 -16.90
CA ASP A 200 4.96 19.17 -17.86
C ASP A 200 4.87 17.63 -17.99
N LEU A 201 3.98 16.99 -17.22
CA LEU A 201 3.72 15.55 -17.33
C LEU A 201 2.80 15.23 -18.52
N PRO A 202 3.05 14.12 -19.26
CA PRO A 202 2.21 13.72 -20.36
C PRO A 202 0.81 13.30 -19.88
N ILE A 203 -0.20 13.51 -20.70
CA ILE A 203 -1.57 13.06 -20.42
C ILE A 203 -1.62 11.53 -20.49
N THR A 204 -1.00 10.94 -21.51
CA THR A 204 -0.93 9.48 -21.74
C THR A 204 0.48 9.08 -22.16
N ILE A 205 0.80 7.79 -21.99
CA ILE A 205 2.06 7.21 -22.46
C ILE A 205 1.88 6.74 -23.90
N GLU A 206 2.64 7.31 -24.83
CA GLU A 206 2.60 6.96 -26.25
C GLU A 206 3.32 5.62 -26.52
N ASN A 207 4.57 5.49 -26.04
CA ASN A 207 5.35 4.26 -26.17
C ASN A 207 5.06 3.30 -25.02
N ARG A 208 3.90 2.63 -25.07
CA ARG A 208 3.46 1.72 -24.00
C ARG A 208 4.38 0.51 -23.82
N VAL A 209 5.18 0.14 -24.81
CA VAL A 209 6.08 -1.01 -24.72
C VAL A 209 7.27 -0.72 -23.80
N GLN A 210 7.84 0.48 -23.88
CA GLN A 210 9.06 0.85 -23.16
C GLN A 210 8.80 1.71 -21.91
N GLU A 211 7.72 2.49 -21.91
CA GLU A 211 7.50 3.53 -20.91
C GLU A 211 6.25 3.31 -20.04
N PHE A 212 5.57 2.17 -20.22
CA PHE A 212 4.36 1.89 -19.44
C PHE A 212 4.67 1.85 -17.94
N GLY A 213 3.91 2.62 -17.17
CA GLY A 213 4.13 2.78 -15.73
C GLY A 213 4.91 4.04 -15.33
N ARG A 214 5.45 4.81 -16.29
CA ARG A 214 5.98 6.17 -16.04
C ARG A 214 4.83 7.12 -15.69
N ILE A 215 5.13 8.13 -14.90
CA ILE A 215 4.13 9.04 -14.34
C ILE A 215 3.48 9.89 -15.42
N THR A 216 2.14 9.97 -15.35
CA THR A 216 1.31 10.83 -16.18
C THR A 216 0.64 11.92 -15.35
N LYS A 217 0.05 12.90 -16.01
CA LYS A 217 -0.62 14.04 -15.38
C LYS A 217 -1.72 13.62 -14.41
N PHE A 218 -2.64 12.76 -14.84
CA PHE A 218 -3.76 12.30 -13.99
C PHE A 218 -3.29 11.45 -12.80
N MET A 219 -2.19 10.68 -12.94
CA MET A 219 -1.57 9.97 -11.82
C MET A 219 -1.06 10.95 -10.76
N ALA A 220 -0.31 11.98 -11.19
CA ALA A 220 0.25 12.98 -10.28
C ALA A 220 -0.84 13.79 -9.58
N MET A 221 -1.90 14.18 -10.30
CA MET A 221 -3.06 14.89 -9.72
C MET A 221 -3.78 14.03 -8.67
N SER A 222 -3.96 12.73 -8.93
CA SER A 222 -4.59 11.80 -7.98
C SER A 222 -3.76 11.61 -6.70
N ILE A 223 -2.44 11.51 -6.82
CA ILE A 223 -1.54 11.42 -5.66
C ILE A 223 -1.45 12.76 -4.91
N LYS A 224 -1.50 13.90 -5.60
CA LYS A 224 -1.61 15.22 -4.96
C LYS A 224 -2.89 15.33 -4.11
N ALA A 225 -4.02 14.85 -4.63
CA ALA A 225 -5.27 14.81 -3.87
C ALA A 225 -5.16 13.94 -2.61
N GLU A 226 -4.48 12.78 -2.68
CA GLU A 226 -4.19 11.95 -1.51
C GLU A 226 -3.28 12.67 -0.48
N MET A 227 -2.25 13.39 -0.94
CA MET A 227 -1.37 14.18 -0.07
C MET A 227 -2.16 15.24 0.70
N LEU A 228 -3.04 15.99 0.02
CA LEU A 228 -3.89 17.03 0.62
C LEU A 228 -4.89 16.44 1.61
N ALA A 229 -5.57 15.34 1.26
CA ALA A 229 -6.48 14.66 2.18
C ALA A 229 -5.75 14.09 3.41
N THR A 230 -4.52 13.62 3.24
CA THR A 230 -3.67 13.18 4.36
C THR A 230 -3.33 14.35 5.27
N ALA A 231 -2.93 15.51 4.72
CA ALA A 231 -2.63 16.72 5.48
C ALA A 231 -3.85 17.26 6.25
N ALA A 232 -5.06 17.06 5.70
CA ALA A 232 -6.33 17.46 6.31
C ALA A 232 -6.80 16.52 7.43
N SER A 233 -6.29 15.28 7.46
CA SER A 233 -6.78 14.20 8.33
C SER A 233 -6.41 14.39 9.81
N PRO A 234 -7.17 13.80 10.76
CA PRO A 234 -7.02 14.01 12.21
C PRO A 234 -5.63 13.76 12.78
N LEU A 235 -4.82 12.88 12.19
CA LEU A 235 -3.45 12.64 12.63
C LEU A 235 -2.55 13.88 12.42
N PHE A 236 -2.79 14.64 11.33
CA PHE A 236 -1.88 15.69 10.85
C PHE A 236 -2.46 17.11 10.98
N ASN A 237 -3.74 17.26 11.26
CA ASN A 237 -4.44 18.55 11.30
C ASN A 237 -4.92 18.89 12.72
N GLY A 238 -4.13 19.66 13.46
CA GLY A 238 -4.49 20.10 14.81
C GLY A 238 -4.58 18.96 15.84
N ASN A 239 -3.73 17.94 15.73
CA ASN A 239 -3.77 16.78 16.60
C ASN A 239 -3.27 17.11 18.02
N PRO A 240 -4.12 17.01 19.05
CA PRO A 240 -3.75 17.35 20.42
C PRO A 240 -2.66 16.44 21.01
N ASP A 241 -2.49 15.20 20.53
CA ASP A 241 -1.47 14.26 21.02
C ASP A 241 -0.05 14.78 20.76
N TYR A 242 0.12 15.67 19.77
CA TYR A 242 1.41 16.23 19.38
C TYR A 242 1.51 17.76 19.65
N SER A 243 0.58 18.32 20.41
CA SER A 243 0.56 19.76 20.73
C SER A 243 1.80 20.24 21.50
N SER A 244 2.48 19.37 22.23
CA SER A 244 3.73 19.68 22.95
C SER A 244 4.98 19.35 22.16
N PHE A 245 4.87 18.79 20.94
CA PHE A 245 6.02 18.36 20.17
C PHE A 245 6.78 19.55 19.56
N LYS A 246 7.98 19.80 20.07
CA LYS A 246 8.85 20.89 19.69
C LYS A 246 10.20 20.39 19.24
N ASP A 247 10.87 21.16 18.37
CA ASP A 247 12.28 21.00 18.09
C ASP A 247 13.15 21.55 19.25
N LYS A 248 14.46 21.44 19.12
CA LYS A 248 15.42 21.89 20.15
C LYS A 248 15.44 23.41 20.34
N ASP A 249 14.92 24.18 19.38
CA ASP A 249 14.80 25.63 19.48
C ASP A 249 13.46 26.05 20.11
N GLY A 250 12.61 25.10 20.46
CA GLY A 250 11.29 25.35 21.05
C GLY A 250 10.18 25.63 20.04
N ARG A 251 10.45 25.47 18.72
CA ARG A 251 9.45 25.63 17.67
C ARG A 251 8.52 24.41 17.64
N PHE A 252 7.20 24.65 17.65
CA PHE A 252 6.20 23.59 17.48
C PHE A 252 6.32 22.94 16.11
N LEU A 253 6.39 21.62 16.07
CA LEU A 253 6.53 20.84 14.84
C LEU A 253 5.19 20.41 14.23
N PHE A 254 4.10 20.42 15.01
CA PHE A 254 2.72 20.15 14.56
C PHE A 254 1.86 21.41 14.61
N PRO A 255 0.85 21.54 13.70
CA PRO A 255 -0.11 22.62 13.75
C PRO A 255 -0.90 22.55 15.06
N GLN A 256 -1.09 23.69 15.72
CA GLN A 256 -1.70 23.75 17.04
C GLN A 256 -3.24 23.84 16.97
N THR A 257 -3.78 24.16 15.81
CA THR A 257 -5.22 24.32 15.56
C THR A 257 -5.65 23.52 14.35
N TYR A 258 -6.88 23.02 14.40
CA TYR A 258 -7.53 22.40 13.25
C TYR A 258 -7.86 23.45 12.19
N ASP A 259 -7.55 23.15 10.93
CA ASP A 259 -7.84 24.00 9.77
C ASP A 259 -8.74 23.25 8.77
N ILE A 260 -10.00 23.72 8.66
CA ILE A 260 -11.00 23.17 7.73
C ILE A 260 -10.61 23.37 6.26
N LYS A 261 -9.85 24.43 5.93
CA LYS A 261 -9.43 24.74 4.55
C LYS A 261 -8.61 23.64 3.91
N LYS A 262 -7.93 22.83 4.73
CA LYS A 262 -7.19 21.66 4.21
C LYS A 262 -8.14 20.66 3.55
N TRP A 263 -9.35 20.47 4.08
CA TRP A 263 -10.37 19.61 3.45
C TRP A 263 -10.96 20.23 2.20
N GLU A 264 -11.17 21.55 2.16
CA GLU A 264 -11.61 22.29 0.97
C GLU A 264 -10.60 22.10 -0.19
N MET A 265 -9.29 22.23 0.12
CA MET A 265 -8.22 22.00 -0.87
C MET A 265 -8.18 20.53 -1.34
N ALA A 266 -8.37 19.58 -0.43
CA ALA A 266 -8.42 18.16 -0.77
C ALA A 266 -9.62 17.84 -1.67
N ALA A 267 -10.80 18.36 -1.37
CA ALA A 267 -12.00 18.19 -2.20
C ALA A 267 -11.81 18.76 -3.61
N LEU A 268 -11.26 19.98 -3.71
CA LEU A 268 -10.96 20.58 -5.00
C LEU A 268 -9.98 19.72 -5.81
N ALA A 269 -8.89 19.28 -5.22
CA ALA A 269 -7.89 18.46 -5.90
C ALA A 269 -8.45 17.07 -6.32
N CYS A 270 -9.31 16.45 -5.50
CA CYS A 270 -10.01 15.23 -5.89
C CYS A 270 -10.90 15.44 -7.11
N ARG A 271 -11.70 16.53 -7.13
CA ARG A 271 -12.57 16.87 -8.26
C ARG A 271 -11.79 17.04 -9.55
N GLU A 272 -10.69 17.80 -9.50
CA GLU A 272 -9.84 18.03 -10.67
C GLU A 272 -9.17 16.74 -11.17
N ALA A 273 -8.67 15.91 -10.24
CA ALA A 273 -8.07 14.63 -10.58
C ALA A 273 -9.08 13.65 -11.20
N ILE A 274 -10.30 13.57 -10.65
CA ILE A 274 -11.39 12.75 -11.21
C ILE A 274 -11.71 13.21 -12.64
N ALA A 275 -11.85 14.51 -12.87
CA ALA A 275 -12.15 15.04 -14.20
C ALA A 275 -11.07 14.67 -15.23
N GLU A 276 -9.79 14.73 -14.87
CA GLU A 276 -8.69 14.30 -15.78
C GLU A 276 -8.68 12.78 -15.98
N CYS A 277 -8.99 11.97 -14.95
CA CYS A 277 -9.12 10.52 -15.08
C CYS A 277 -10.27 10.14 -16.03
N GLU A 278 -11.45 10.71 -15.85
CA GLU A 278 -12.63 10.45 -16.69
C GLU A 278 -12.41 10.92 -18.13
N LYS A 279 -11.72 12.04 -18.33
CA LYS A 279 -11.35 12.58 -19.66
C LYS A 279 -10.44 11.64 -20.46
N VAL A 280 -9.55 10.89 -19.82
CA VAL A 280 -8.73 9.86 -20.47
C VAL A 280 -9.44 8.50 -20.59
N GLY A 281 -10.72 8.42 -20.22
CA GLY A 281 -11.57 7.25 -20.38
C GLY A 281 -11.56 6.29 -19.18
N LEU A 282 -10.97 6.67 -18.05
CA LEU A 282 -11.05 5.82 -16.86
C LEU A 282 -12.48 5.81 -16.29
N HIS A 283 -12.93 4.62 -15.91
CA HIS A 283 -14.25 4.37 -15.31
C HIS A 283 -14.20 3.16 -14.38
N LEU A 284 -15.24 2.95 -13.57
CA LEU A 284 -15.31 1.77 -12.71
C LEU A 284 -15.43 0.50 -13.55
N SER A 285 -14.72 -0.55 -13.14
CA SER A 285 -14.79 -1.86 -13.80
C SER A 285 -16.16 -2.50 -13.60
N GLU A 286 -16.88 -2.77 -14.68
CA GLU A 286 -18.21 -3.39 -14.66
C GLU A 286 -18.24 -4.72 -15.41
N ASP A 287 -17.27 -4.96 -16.29
CA ASP A 287 -17.18 -6.15 -17.13
C ASP A 287 -15.88 -6.92 -16.88
N LEU A 288 -15.96 -8.24 -17.10
CA LEU A 288 -14.75 -9.06 -17.22
C LEU A 288 -14.14 -8.86 -18.61
N PRO A 289 -12.80 -8.72 -18.70
CA PRO A 289 -12.15 -8.81 -20.00
C PRO A 289 -12.54 -10.12 -20.69
N THR A 290 -12.62 -10.10 -22.02
CA THR A 290 -12.95 -11.28 -22.84
C THR A 290 -12.13 -12.48 -22.39
N SER A 291 -12.75 -13.44 -21.78
CA SER A 291 -12.09 -14.53 -21.09
C SER A 291 -12.60 -15.89 -21.58
N ASN A 292 -11.78 -16.90 -21.38
CA ASN A 292 -12.11 -18.29 -21.63
C ASN A 292 -13.14 -18.87 -20.62
N ILE A 293 -13.98 -18.01 -20.02
CA ILE A 293 -15.02 -18.42 -19.08
C ILE A 293 -16.21 -18.95 -19.89
N ARG A 294 -16.66 -20.16 -19.55
CA ARG A 294 -17.81 -20.82 -20.18
C ARG A 294 -18.80 -21.23 -19.10
N ASN A 295 -20.11 -21.21 -19.42
CA ASN A 295 -21.16 -21.69 -18.54
C ASN A 295 -21.09 -21.12 -17.11
N VAL A 296 -20.91 -19.80 -16.99
CA VAL A 296 -20.84 -19.08 -15.73
C VAL A 296 -22.08 -18.20 -15.60
N SER A 297 -22.76 -18.28 -14.46
CA SER A 297 -23.95 -17.48 -14.15
C SER A 297 -23.60 -15.98 -14.09
N ASP A 298 -24.60 -15.15 -14.33
CA ASP A 298 -24.42 -13.69 -14.24
C ASP A 298 -24.06 -13.24 -12.82
N GLU A 299 -24.52 -13.96 -11.80
CA GLU A 299 -24.15 -13.65 -10.42
C GLU A 299 -22.66 -13.92 -10.16
N LEU A 300 -22.14 -15.08 -10.59
CA LEU A 300 -20.71 -15.37 -10.44
C LEU A 300 -19.85 -14.44 -11.30
N LYS A 301 -20.29 -14.05 -12.52
CA LYS A 301 -19.58 -13.05 -13.33
C LYS A 301 -19.41 -11.73 -12.58
N LYS A 302 -20.45 -11.21 -11.93
CA LYS A 302 -20.38 -9.97 -11.13
C LYS A 302 -19.41 -10.08 -9.97
N ILE A 303 -19.34 -11.24 -9.31
CA ILE A 303 -18.36 -11.51 -8.25
C ILE A 303 -16.94 -11.55 -8.83
N LEU A 304 -16.75 -12.18 -9.98
CA LEU A 304 -15.43 -12.24 -10.65
C LEU A 304 -14.95 -10.86 -11.13
N VAL A 305 -15.85 -9.98 -11.61
CA VAL A 305 -15.50 -8.58 -11.90
C VAL A 305 -14.88 -7.93 -10.68
N LEU A 306 -15.54 -8.01 -9.51
CA LEU A 306 -15.07 -7.43 -8.26
C LEU A 306 -13.76 -8.08 -7.76
N GLN A 307 -13.58 -9.39 -7.95
CA GLN A 307 -12.32 -10.08 -7.61
C GLN A 307 -11.16 -9.61 -8.48
N ASN A 308 -11.41 -9.35 -9.76
CA ASN A 308 -10.37 -9.03 -10.72
C ASN A 308 -10.00 -7.54 -10.80
N ILE A 309 -10.70 -6.66 -10.11
CA ILE A 309 -10.43 -5.21 -10.17
C ILE A 309 -8.94 -4.88 -10.02
N ILE A 310 -8.24 -5.56 -9.13
CA ILE A 310 -6.83 -5.31 -8.85
C ILE A 310 -5.88 -6.35 -9.45
N THR A 311 -6.39 -7.50 -9.87
CA THR A 311 -5.58 -8.58 -10.46
C THR A 311 -5.66 -8.62 -11.98
N GLN A 312 -6.43 -7.73 -12.58
CA GLN A 312 -6.45 -7.49 -14.02
C GLN A 312 -5.14 -6.83 -14.46
N ARG A 313 -4.68 -7.15 -15.67
CA ARG A 313 -3.51 -6.46 -16.25
C ARG A 313 -3.80 -4.97 -16.35
N TRP A 314 -2.81 -4.14 -16.03
CA TRP A 314 -3.01 -2.68 -16.03
C TRP A 314 -3.44 -2.15 -17.40
N GLU A 315 -2.88 -2.71 -18.47
CA GLU A 315 -3.19 -2.33 -19.85
C GLU A 315 -4.67 -2.56 -20.21
N GLU A 316 -5.33 -3.44 -19.50
CA GLU A 316 -6.73 -3.84 -19.69
C GLU A 316 -7.67 -3.25 -18.62
N SER A 317 -7.10 -2.68 -17.55
CA SER A 317 -7.89 -2.14 -16.43
C SER A 317 -8.44 -0.76 -16.79
N PRO A 318 -9.77 -0.59 -16.82
CA PRO A 318 -10.37 0.73 -17.04
C PRO A 318 -10.34 1.61 -15.79
N GLU A 319 -9.92 1.07 -14.64
CA GLU A 319 -10.07 1.72 -13.34
C GLU A 319 -8.73 2.06 -12.67
N LEU A 320 -7.64 1.36 -13.03
CA LEU A 320 -6.33 1.56 -12.40
C LEU A 320 -5.68 2.86 -12.85
N ILE A 321 -5.52 3.80 -11.92
CA ILE A 321 -4.85 5.08 -12.16
C ILE A 321 -3.33 4.86 -12.19
N TRP A 322 -2.78 4.27 -11.13
CA TRP A 322 -1.35 4.02 -11.00
C TRP A 322 -1.07 2.72 -10.26
N GLY A 323 -0.17 1.91 -10.81
CA GLY A 323 0.24 0.64 -10.24
C GLY A 323 1.75 0.43 -10.28
N LEU A 324 2.22 -0.52 -9.52
CA LEU A 324 3.61 -0.97 -9.51
C LEU A 324 3.70 -2.41 -9.99
N ASN A 325 4.82 -2.75 -10.62
CA ASN A 325 5.09 -4.13 -10.98
C ASN A 325 5.12 -4.99 -9.73
N PHE A 326 4.45 -6.12 -9.78
CA PHE A 326 4.44 -7.08 -8.70
C PHE A 326 5.79 -7.80 -8.64
N GLY A 327 6.55 -7.56 -7.57
CA GLY A 327 7.93 -8.07 -7.46
C GLY A 327 8.02 -9.53 -7.02
N PHE A 328 6.94 -10.10 -6.47
CA PHE A 328 6.90 -11.46 -5.96
C PHE A 328 5.48 -12.03 -6.05
N SER A 329 5.36 -13.32 -6.39
CA SER A 329 4.05 -13.94 -6.53
C SER A 329 3.42 -14.30 -5.19
N TYR A 330 2.79 -13.32 -4.53
CA TYR A 330 2.09 -13.53 -3.26
C TYR A 330 0.86 -14.45 -3.37
N GLN A 331 0.40 -14.74 -4.58
CA GLN A 331 -0.73 -15.63 -4.79
C GLN A 331 -0.49 -17.01 -4.19
N ALA A 332 0.77 -17.46 -4.12
CA ALA A 332 1.14 -18.71 -3.43
C ALA A 332 0.93 -18.67 -1.91
N TYR A 333 0.91 -17.49 -1.32
CA TYR A 333 0.68 -17.28 0.11
C TYR A 333 -0.80 -16.99 0.42
N THR A 334 -1.54 -16.48 -0.56
CA THR A 334 -2.92 -16.00 -0.41
C THR A 334 -3.97 -16.99 -0.94
N MET A 335 -3.58 -17.92 -1.80
CA MET A 335 -4.48 -18.91 -2.37
C MET A 335 -4.58 -20.16 -1.47
N PRO A 336 -5.79 -20.65 -1.12
CA PRO A 336 -5.94 -21.92 -0.43
C PRO A 336 -5.53 -23.09 -1.34
N LYS A 337 -5.08 -24.19 -0.76
CA LYS A 337 -4.89 -25.44 -1.49
C LYS A 337 -6.25 -26.01 -1.87
N LEU A 338 -6.42 -26.35 -3.14
CA LEU A 338 -7.69 -26.82 -3.68
C LEU A 338 -7.65 -28.27 -4.19
N THR A 339 -6.45 -28.83 -4.31
CA THR A 339 -6.22 -30.20 -4.79
C THR A 339 -5.25 -30.95 -3.89
N GLY A 340 -5.31 -32.28 -3.88
CA GLY A 340 -4.36 -33.12 -3.15
C GLY A 340 -2.91 -32.96 -3.66
N ARG A 341 -2.72 -32.64 -4.95
CA ARG A 341 -1.40 -32.38 -5.54
C ARG A 341 -0.80 -31.09 -5.00
N ALA A 342 -1.60 -30.01 -4.89
CA ALA A 342 -1.17 -28.77 -4.26
C ALA A 342 -0.76 -28.95 -2.78
N VAL A 343 -1.37 -29.92 -2.07
CA VAL A 343 -0.95 -30.27 -0.69
C VAL A 343 0.49 -30.77 -0.64
N GLY A 344 0.91 -31.57 -1.62
CA GLY A 344 2.30 -32.03 -1.75
C GLY A 344 3.34 -30.92 -1.89
N MET A 345 2.91 -29.75 -2.36
CA MET A 345 3.74 -28.57 -2.58
C MET A 345 3.71 -27.54 -1.42
N SER A 346 3.26 -27.95 -0.24
CA SER A 346 3.03 -27.05 0.91
C SER A 346 4.26 -26.24 1.37
N ASN A 347 5.46 -26.76 1.16
CA ASN A 347 6.69 -26.02 1.51
C ASN A 347 7.00 -24.89 0.52
N SER A 348 6.66 -25.07 -0.77
CA SER A 348 6.87 -24.09 -1.82
C SER A 348 5.73 -23.07 -1.90
N TYR A 349 4.50 -23.52 -1.62
CA TYR A 349 3.27 -22.72 -1.68
C TYR A 349 2.56 -22.78 -0.33
N PRO A 350 2.96 -21.95 0.65
CA PRO A 350 2.56 -22.13 2.05
C PRO A 350 1.09 -21.79 2.32
N SER A 351 0.42 -20.97 1.49
CA SER A 351 -1.01 -20.64 1.65
C SER A 351 -1.35 -20.11 3.06
N ASN A 352 -0.51 -19.26 3.64
CA ASN A 352 -0.49 -18.94 5.07
C ASN A 352 -0.84 -17.48 5.40
N TRP A 353 -1.10 -16.62 4.39
CA TRP A 353 -1.65 -15.29 4.67
C TRP A 353 -3.12 -15.43 5.03
N ALA A 354 -3.47 -14.91 6.18
CA ALA A 354 -4.74 -15.14 6.82
C ALA A 354 -5.49 -13.84 7.08
N VAL A 355 -6.82 -13.90 7.07
CA VAL A 355 -7.68 -12.74 7.35
C VAL A 355 -8.40 -12.96 8.68
N PRO A 356 -8.27 -12.06 9.67
CA PRO A 356 -8.98 -12.17 10.94
C PRO A 356 -10.50 -12.11 10.78
N ILE A 357 -11.25 -12.74 11.70
CA ILE A 357 -12.72 -12.69 11.73
C ILE A 357 -13.22 -11.23 11.75
N SER A 358 -12.57 -10.35 12.52
CA SER A 358 -12.93 -8.93 12.59
C SER A 358 -12.88 -8.21 11.24
N THR A 359 -11.96 -8.60 10.35
CA THR A 359 -11.89 -8.07 8.98
C THR A 359 -13.02 -8.61 8.11
N THR A 360 -13.48 -9.84 8.32
CA THR A 360 -14.64 -10.38 7.58
C THR A 360 -15.95 -9.71 7.99
N GLU A 361 -16.03 -9.21 9.22
CA GLU A 361 -17.22 -8.55 9.77
C GLU A 361 -17.40 -7.10 9.28
N ILE A 362 -16.37 -6.47 8.67
CA ILE A 362 -16.53 -5.12 8.10
C ILE A 362 -17.43 -5.11 6.85
N PHE A 363 -17.47 -6.21 6.07
CA PHE A 363 -18.29 -6.30 4.86
C PHE A 363 -19.77 -6.25 5.21
N TYR A 364 -20.57 -5.68 4.31
CA TYR A 364 -22.01 -5.52 4.51
C TYR A 364 -22.80 -6.82 4.32
N THR A 365 -24.06 -6.78 4.72
CA THR A 365 -25.08 -7.72 4.27
C THR A 365 -25.43 -7.47 2.80
N GLU A 366 -26.22 -8.34 2.18
CA GLU A 366 -26.77 -8.13 0.83
C GLU A 366 -27.60 -6.82 0.73
N ASN A 367 -28.07 -6.28 1.85
CA ASN A 367 -28.81 -5.03 1.95
C ASN A 367 -27.89 -3.78 1.97
N GLY A 368 -26.59 -3.95 2.00
CA GLY A 368 -25.61 -2.87 1.95
C GLY A 368 -25.47 -2.07 3.25
N VAL A 369 -25.75 -2.66 4.40
CA VAL A 369 -25.54 -2.10 5.73
C VAL A 369 -24.72 -3.06 6.60
N PRO A 370 -24.05 -2.58 7.69
CA PRO A 370 -23.25 -3.44 8.56
C PRO A 370 -24.05 -4.60 9.14
N ILE A 371 -23.40 -5.76 9.28
CA ILE A 371 -24.07 -6.99 9.76
C ILE A 371 -24.71 -6.86 11.13
N ASN A 372 -24.16 -6.01 12.01
CA ASN A 372 -24.66 -5.74 13.34
C ASN A 372 -25.72 -4.63 13.37
N GLU A 373 -25.85 -3.86 12.30
CA GLU A 373 -26.84 -2.79 12.16
C GLU A 373 -28.05 -3.20 11.30
N ASP A 374 -27.95 -4.27 10.50
CA ASP A 374 -29.05 -4.74 9.68
C ASP A 374 -30.13 -5.40 10.55
N ARG A 375 -31.34 -4.82 10.55
CA ARG A 375 -32.48 -5.33 11.34
C ARG A 375 -33.10 -6.62 10.79
N THR A 376 -32.75 -6.98 9.54
CA THR A 376 -33.24 -8.19 8.89
C THR A 376 -32.26 -9.35 8.95
N TRP A 377 -31.02 -9.08 9.41
CA TRP A 377 -29.95 -10.04 9.51
C TRP A 377 -29.67 -10.41 10.99
N ASP A 378 -29.67 -11.71 11.30
CA ASP A 378 -29.52 -12.18 12.68
C ASP A 378 -28.05 -12.23 13.14
N TYR A 379 -27.56 -11.09 13.62
CA TYR A 379 -26.19 -10.96 14.13
C TYR A 379 -25.91 -11.85 15.33
N SER A 380 -26.91 -12.09 16.20
CA SER A 380 -26.73 -12.89 17.42
C SER A 380 -26.41 -14.35 17.11
N ASN A 381 -27.00 -14.90 16.06
CA ASN A 381 -26.82 -16.28 15.61
C ASN A 381 -25.84 -16.43 14.45
N ARG A 382 -24.97 -15.41 14.19
CA ARG A 382 -24.02 -15.45 13.07
C ARG A 382 -23.05 -16.63 13.10
N LEU A 383 -22.80 -17.22 14.27
CA LEU A 383 -21.94 -18.40 14.44
C LEU A 383 -22.70 -19.73 14.39
N ALA A 384 -24.05 -19.69 14.25
CA ALA A 384 -24.84 -20.89 14.11
C ALA A 384 -24.49 -21.61 12.78
N LEU A 385 -24.41 -22.93 12.83
CA LEU A 385 -24.14 -23.77 11.67
C LEU A 385 -25.35 -23.78 10.73
N LYS A 386 -25.07 -23.70 9.44
CA LYS A 386 -26.06 -23.74 8.35
C LYS A 386 -25.45 -24.45 7.14
N ALA A 387 -26.23 -25.35 6.53
CA ALA A 387 -25.83 -25.96 5.26
C ALA A 387 -26.03 -25.00 4.09
N GLY A 388 -25.12 -25.02 3.11
CA GLY A 388 -25.26 -24.30 1.86
C GLY A 388 -26.57 -24.63 1.16
N ASP A 389 -27.31 -23.60 0.80
CA ASP A 389 -28.61 -23.69 0.14
C ASP A 389 -28.54 -23.35 -1.35
N GLU A 390 -29.63 -23.57 -2.07
CA GLU A 390 -29.73 -23.30 -3.51
C GLU A 390 -29.55 -21.80 -3.84
N LYS A 391 -30.05 -20.90 -2.99
CA LYS A 391 -29.91 -19.46 -3.19
C LYS A 391 -28.42 -19.02 -3.23
N ASN A 392 -27.60 -19.67 -2.40
CA ASN A 392 -26.19 -19.30 -2.21
C ASN A 392 -25.20 -20.22 -2.97
N ARG A 393 -25.68 -21.10 -3.85
CA ARG A 393 -24.85 -22.12 -4.55
C ARG A 393 -23.66 -21.55 -5.32
N HIS A 394 -23.75 -20.31 -5.78
CA HIS A 394 -22.69 -19.63 -6.54
C HIS A 394 -21.51 -19.18 -5.65
N VAL A 395 -21.70 -19.15 -4.33
CA VAL A 395 -20.73 -18.62 -3.36
C VAL A 395 -20.44 -19.58 -2.21
N ILE A 396 -21.35 -20.52 -1.91
CA ILE A 396 -21.19 -21.55 -0.86
C ILE A 396 -21.57 -22.90 -1.47
N ARG A 397 -20.73 -23.90 -1.23
CA ARG A 397 -20.99 -25.27 -1.71
C ARG A 397 -22.31 -25.80 -1.14
N GLN A 398 -23.23 -26.18 -2.03
CA GLN A 398 -24.53 -26.69 -1.65
C GLN A 398 -24.40 -27.96 -0.78
N GLY A 399 -25.15 -28.02 0.31
CA GLY A 399 -25.10 -29.09 1.30
C GLY A 399 -23.89 -29.07 2.23
N TYR A 400 -22.88 -28.20 2.01
CA TYR A 400 -21.75 -28.08 2.91
C TYR A 400 -22.10 -27.21 4.12
N GLU A 401 -21.82 -27.70 5.31
CA GLU A 401 -22.15 -27.02 6.56
C GLU A 401 -21.11 -25.93 6.87
N THR A 402 -21.54 -24.69 7.06
CA THR A 402 -20.70 -23.57 7.43
C THR A 402 -21.45 -22.65 8.42
N VAL A 403 -20.90 -21.49 8.78
CA VAL A 403 -21.56 -20.56 9.71
C VAL A 403 -22.51 -19.58 9.01
N SER A 404 -23.57 -19.19 9.69
CA SER A 404 -24.56 -18.21 9.20
C SER A 404 -23.92 -16.88 8.78
N ALA A 405 -22.77 -16.51 9.36
CA ALA A 405 -21.99 -15.33 9.01
C ALA A 405 -21.55 -15.29 7.53
N HIS A 406 -21.51 -16.41 6.83
CA HIS A 406 -21.13 -16.48 5.42
C HIS A 406 -22.30 -16.27 4.45
N PHE A 407 -23.55 -16.24 4.94
CA PHE A 407 -24.74 -16.15 4.10
C PHE A 407 -25.27 -14.72 3.99
N ASN A 408 -25.91 -14.43 2.85
CA ASN A 408 -26.58 -13.16 2.59
C ASN A 408 -25.66 -11.95 2.80
N ARG A 409 -24.42 -12.06 2.34
CA ARG A 409 -23.43 -10.99 2.34
C ARG A 409 -23.40 -10.29 0.97
N GLU A 410 -22.88 -9.09 0.93
CA GLU A 410 -22.63 -8.37 -0.32
C GLU A 410 -21.60 -9.09 -1.20
N ARG A 411 -21.59 -8.80 -2.51
CA ARG A 411 -20.69 -9.46 -3.48
C ARG A 411 -19.22 -9.28 -3.18
N ARG A 412 -18.80 -8.12 -2.60
CA ARG A 412 -17.39 -7.88 -2.23
C ARG A 412 -16.89 -8.81 -1.12
N PHE A 413 -17.77 -9.30 -0.25
CA PHE A 413 -17.40 -10.36 0.69
C PHE A 413 -16.93 -11.62 -0.04
N TYR A 414 -17.69 -12.10 -1.01
CA TYR A 414 -17.41 -13.35 -1.74
C TYR A 414 -16.27 -13.19 -2.76
N SER A 415 -16.08 -12.00 -3.31
CA SER A 415 -14.99 -11.70 -4.23
C SER A 415 -13.65 -11.50 -3.51
N SER A 416 -13.69 -11.05 -2.24
CA SER A 416 -12.48 -10.68 -1.49
C SER A 416 -12.00 -11.77 -0.54
N LEU A 417 -12.86 -12.71 -0.14
CA LEU A 417 -12.58 -13.70 0.91
C LEU A 417 -12.75 -15.15 0.42
N GLY A 418 -11.73 -15.97 0.68
CA GLY A 418 -11.84 -17.43 0.68
C GLY A 418 -12.16 -17.91 2.09
N PHE A 419 -13.08 -18.85 2.26
CA PHE A 419 -13.52 -19.38 3.55
C PHE A 419 -14.00 -20.82 3.42
N ASP A 420 -14.02 -21.55 4.49
CA ASP A 420 -14.44 -22.96 4.52
C ASP A 420 -15.87 -23.15 3.98
N GLY A 421 -16.03 -23.98 2.95
CA GLY A 421 -17.26 -24.18 2.20
C GLY A 421 -17.50 -23.15 1.09
N GLY A 422 -16.67 -22.07 1.02
CA GLY A 422 -16.80 -21.04 -0.03
C GLY A 422 -16.35 -21.53 -1.40
N ILE A 423 -17.09 -21.16 -2.44
CA ILE A 423 -16.74 -21.48 -3.83
C ILE A 423 -15.46 -20.75 -4.24
N TRP A 424 -14.56 -21.48 -4.87
CA TRP A 424 -13.35 -20.96 -5.49
C TRP A 424 -13.36 -21.29 -6.98
N PHE A 425 -13.76 -20.32 -7.79
CA PHE A 425 -13.73 -20.42 -9.24
C PHE A 425 -12.30 -20.21 -9.76
N GLY A 426 -11.94 -20.91 -10.82
CA GLY A 426 -10.60 -20.85 -11.42
C GLY A 426 -9.71 -22.04 -11.04
N ASN A 427 -8.41 -21.80 -10.81
CA ASN A 427 -7.43 -22.87 -10.61
C ASN A 427 -7.43 -23.91 -11.74
N GLY A 428 -7.53 -23.43 -13.00
CA GLY A 428 -7.61 -24.29 -14.18
C GLY A 428 -9.03 -24.71 -14.58
N ILE A 429 -10.05 -24.40 -13.77
CA ILE A 429 -11.46 -24.63 -14.10
C ILE A 429 -12.06 -23.37 -14.71
N SER A 430 -12.79 -23.54 -15.81
CA SER A 430 -13.42 -22.46 -16.59
C SER A 430 -14.95 -22.47 -16.58
N ASP A 431 -15.58 -23.43 -15.89
CA ASP A 431 -17.01 -23.55 -15.74
C ASP A 431 -17.42 -23.56 -14.25
N GLU A 432 -18.63 -23.09 -13.95
CA GLU A 432 -19.11 -22.92 -12.58
C GLU A 432 -19.45 -24.26 -11.90
N GLU A 433 -19.93 -25.22 -12.66
CA GLU A 433 -20.44 -26.51 -12.14
C GLU A 433 -19.29 -27.33 -11.50
N ASN A 434 -18.09 -27.23 -12.09
CA ASN A 434 -16.88 -27.89 -11.63
C ASN A 434 -16.00 -27.01 -10.71
N ALA A 435 -16.47 -25.83 -10.31
CA ALA A 435 -15.70 -24.95 -9.45
C ALA A 435 -15.31 -25.63 -8.14
N TYR A 436 -14.07 -25.38 -7.71
CA TYR A 436 -13.59 -25.82 -6.39
C TYR A 436 -14.35 -25.13 -5.26
N TYR A 437 -14.23 -25.69 -4.06
CA TYR A 437 -14.59 -25.03 -2.82
C TYR A 437 -13.53 -25.27 -1.76
N VAL A 438 -13.40 -24.36 -0.81
CA VAL A 438 -12.37 -24.43 0.23
C VAL A 438 -12.76 -25.46 1.30
N GLN A 439 -11.84 -26.37 1.65
CA GLN A 439 -11.99 -27.39 2.68
C GLN A 439 -10.92 -27.18 3.74
N ALA A 440 -11.22 -26.36 4.75
CA ALA A 440 -10.22 -25.81 5.67
C ALA A 440 -10.11 -26.54 7.01
N ARG A 441 -10.99 -27.52 7.30
CA ARG A 441 -11.12 -28.11 8.62
C ARG A 441 -10.05 -29.18 8.87
N GLY A 442 -9.35 -29.05 9.99
CA GLY A 442 -8.40 -30.01 10.49
C GLY A 442 -7.30 -30.39 9.49
N ILE A 443 -6.47 -31.32 9.87
CA ILE A 443 -5.35 -31.77 9.04
C ILE A 443 -5.80 -32.54 7.80
N THR A 444 -7.00 -33.11 7.82
CA THR A 444 -7.58 -33.87 6.70
C THR A 444 -8.16 -32.95 5.62
N GLY A 445 -8.60 -31.74 5.96
CA GLY A 445 -9.07 -30.76 4.99
C GLY A 445 -7.97 -30.39 3.99
N ILE A 446 -8.28 -30.29 2.70
CA ILE A 446 -7.30 -29.98 1.65
C ILE A 446 -6.58 -28.64 1.93
N ALA A 447 -7.32 -27.59 2.32
CA ALA A 447 -6.81 -26.30 2.72
C ALA A 447 -6.52 -26.20 4.23
N GLY A 448 -6.65 -27.28 4.98
CA GLY A 448 -6.35 -27.31 6.41
C GLY A 448 -4.85 -27.18 6.74
N PRO A 449 -4.49 -27.07 8.03
CA PRO A 449 -3.10 -26.89 8.45
C PRO A 449 -2.26 -28.13 8.13
N LYS A 450 -1.18 -27.98 7.36
CA LYS A 450 -0.29 -29.08 6.95
C LYS A 450 1.03 -29.11 7.70
N SER A 451 1.52 -27.96 8.11
CA SER A 451 2.72 -27.79 8.93
C SER A 451 2.69 -26.44 9.63
N LEU A 452 3.66 -26.16 10.49
CA LEU A 452 3.78 -24.84 11.14
C LEU A 452 3.92 -23.69 10.15
N ASN A 453 4.59 -23.92 9.01
CA ASN A 453 4.82 -22.91 7.99
C ASN A 453 3.69 -22.85 6.95
N ALA A 454 3.00 -23.94 6.70
CA ALA A 454 1.96 -24.08 5.70
C ALA A 454 0.58 -24.23 6.36
N ARG A 455 0.18 -23.20 7.09
CA ARG A 455 -1.13 -23.12 7.74
C ARG A 455 -1.69 -21.69 7.69
N ASN A 456 -2.93 -21.57 7.31
CA ASN A 456 -3.69 -20.35 7.50
C ASN A 456 -4.24 -20.35 8.92
N ILE A 457 -3.87 -19.36 9.74
CA ILE A 457 -4.17 -19.36 11.19
C ILE A 457 -5.59 -18.89 11.53
N THR A 458 -6.37 -18.43 10.55
CA THR A 458 -7.72 -17.91 10.79
C THR A 458 -8.81 -18.68 10.07
N GLY A 459 -8.48 -19.48 9.05
CA GLY A 459 -9.43 -20.15 8.19
C GLY A 459 -10.07 -19.24 7.11
N TYR A 460 -9.53 -18.04 6.91
CA TYR A 460 -9.90 -17.10 5.84
C TYR A 460 -8.69 -16.70 5.01
N TRP A 461 -8.86 -16.56 3.69
CA TRP A 461 -7.83 -16.17 2.73
C TRP A 461 -8.20 -14.86 2.03
N PRO A 462 -7.23 -13.97 1.71
CA PRO A 462 -7.47 -12.75 0.94
C PRO A 462 -7.61 -13.07 -0.56
N LYS A 463 -8.78 -13.56 -0.96
CA LYS A 463 -9.10 -14.03 -2.32
C LYS A 463 -8.92 -12.95 -3.38
N LYS A 464 -9.19 -11.69 -3.06
CA LYS A 464 -9.02 -10.54 -3.96
C LYS A 464 -7.59 -10.39 -4.50
N LEU A 465 -6.58 -10.91 -3.80
CA LEU A 465 -5.19 -10.91 -4.23
C LEU A 465 -4.86 -12.04 -5.22
N VAL A 466 -5.84 -12.87 -5.58
CA VAL A 466 -5.64 -14.02 -6.48
C VAL A 466 -6.49 -13.84 -7.73
N HIS A 467 -5.83 -13.74 -8.88
CA HIS A 467 -6.52 -13.77 -10.16
C HIS A 467 -7.13 -15.15 -10.39
N TYR A 468 -8.36 -15.22 -10.90
CA TYR A 468 -9.05 -16.50 -11.11
C TYR A 468 -8.33 -17.46 -12.08
N MET A 469 -7.51 -16.93 -13.00
CA MET A 469 -6.68 -17.74 -13.91
C MET A 469 -5.40 -18.28 -13.26
N THR A 470 -5.05 -17.88 -12.05
CA THR A 470 -3.91 -18.46 -11.32
C THR A 470 -4.15 -19.93 -11.04
N VAL A 471 -3.17 -20.77 -11.33
CA VAL A 471 -3.20 -22.21 -11.10
C VAL A 471 -2.18 -22.60 -10.05
N MET A 472 -2.63 -23.28 -8.99
CA MET A 472 -1.79 -23.89 -7.96
C MET A 472 -2.17 -25.36 -7.83
N ASP A 473 -1.33 -26.23 -8.40
CA ASP A 473 -1.49 -27.69 -8.36
C ASP A 473 -0.10 -28.33 -8.16
N GLU A 474 0.37 -29.21 -9.02
CA GLU A 474 1.77 -29.70 -8.99
C GLU A 474 2.78 -28.60 -9.31
N THR A 475 2.37 -27.63 -10.13
CA THR A 475 3.11 -26.43 -10.47
C THR A 475 2.30 -25.20 -10.06
N PHE A 476 3.00 -24.07 -9.94
CA PHE A 476 2.38 -22.79 -9.66
C PHE A 476 2.53 -21.86 -10.88
N THR A 477 1.39 -21.49 -11.46
CA THR A 477 1.32 -20.59 -12.61
C THR A 477 0.50 -19.37 -12.22
N PRO A 478 1.13 -18.32 -11.68
CA PRO A 478 0.43 -17.09 -11.32
C PRO A 478 0.05 -16.30 -12.57
N ALA A 479 -1.11 -15.66 -12.55
CA ALA A 479 -1.42 -14.61 -13.50
C ALA A 479 -0.64 -13.33 -13.12
N ASP A 480 -0.14 -12.63 -14.14
CA ASP A 480 0.56 -11.35 -13.94
C ASP A 480 -0.45 -10.22 -13.69
N PHE A 481 -0.18 -9.39 -12.70
CA PHE A 481 -0.95 -8.19 -12.39
C PHE A 481 -0.08 -7.10 -11.76
N LYS A 482 -0.65 -5.89 -11.57
CA LYS A 482 0.05 -4.75 -10.93
C LYS A 482 -0.54 -4.49 -9.55
N VAL A 483 0.32 -4.15 -8.59
CA VAL A 483 -0.13 -3.69 -7.27
C VAL A 483 -0.67 -2.27 -7.41
N PRO A 484 -1.94 -2.01 -7.08
CA PRO A 484 -2.52 -0.68 -7.23
C PRO A 484 -1.95 0.28 -6.19
N MET A 485 -1.45 1.42 -6.66
CA MET A 485 -1.12 2.56 -5.81
C MET A 485 -2.33 3.49 -5.66
N MET A 486 -3.09 3.64 -6.71
CA MET A 486 -4.35 4.38 -6.75
C MET A 486 -5.25 3.83 -7.86
N ARG A 487 -6.55 3.72 -7.59
CA ARG A 487 -7.59 3.43 -8.58
C ARG A 487 -8.81 4.34 -8.38
N LEU A 488 -9.63 4.45 -9.42
CA LEU A 488 -10.69 5.45 -9.50
C LEU A 488 -11.72 5.35 -8.36
N ALA A 489 -12.12 4.14 -7.94
CA ALA A 489 -13.02 4.00 -6.80
C ALA A 489 -12.39 4.52 -5.50
N GLY A 490 -11.09 4.34 -5.30
CA GLY A 490 -10.36 4.91 -4.16
C GLY A 490 -10.39 6.44 -4.18
N LEU A 491 -10.23 7.05 -5.36
CA LEU A 491 -10.31 8.49 -5.55
C LEU A 491 -11.74 9.04 -5.36
N TYR A 492 -12.77 8.32 -5.83
CA TYR A 492 -14.18 8.68 -5.58
C TYR A 492 -14.52 8.70 -4.09
N LEU A 493 -14.09 7.68 -3.35
CA LEU A 493 -14.33 7.61 -1.91
C LEU A 493 -13.51 8.64 -1.12
N LEU A 494 -12.31 8.99 -1.60
CA LEU A 494 -11.50 10.08 -1.03
C LEU A 494 -12.16 11.44 -1.24
N TYR A 495 -12.79 11.64 -2.41
CA TYR A 495 -13.56 12.84 -2.70
C TYR A 495 -14.80 12.93 -1.82
N ALA A 496 -15.57 11.84 -1.71
CA ALA A 496 -16.74 11.79 -0.82
C ALA A 496 -16.36 12.09 0.65
N GLU A 497 -15.21 11.58 1.12
CA GLU A 497 -14.67 11.90 2.44
C GLU A 497 -14.36 13.38 2.58
N SER A 498 -13.61 13.95 1.62
CA SER A 498 -13.19 15.36 1.67
C SER A 498 -14.38 16.31 1.66
N LEU A 499 -15.40 16.04 0.82
CA LEU A 499 -16.66 16.80 0.79
C LEU A 499 -17.45 16.69 2.10
N ASN A 500 -17.50 15.49 2.71
CA ASN A 500 -18.18 15.31 3.98
C ASN A 500 -17.48 16.05 5.09
N GLU A 501 -16.14 16.10 5.07
CA GLU A 501 -15.36 16.77 6.12
C GLU A 501 -15.33 18.31 5.97
N GLU A 502 -15.43 18.85 4.77
CA GLU A 502 -15.58 20.30 4.59
C GLU A 502 -16.98 20.79 4.95
N GLY A 503 -18.02 19.99 4.68
CA GLY A 503 -19.42 20.33 4.91
C GLY A 503 -19.86 20.26 6.39
N ALA A 504 -20.97 20.94 6.71
CA ALA A 504 -21.65 20.79 8.00
C ALA A 504 -22.56 19.54 8.03
N VAL A 505 -23.11 19.16 6.89
CA VAL A 505 -23.93 17.97 6.62
C VAL A 505 -23.51 17.37 5.27
N PRO A 506 -23.75 16.07 5.03
CA PRO A 506 -23.43 15.46 3.74
C PRO A 506 -24.18 16.15 2.58
N SER A 507 -23.47 16.57 1.56
CA SER A 507 -24.04 17.14 0.33
C SER A 507 -24.54 16.04 -0.61
N GLU A 508 -25.36 16.38 -1.62
CA GLU A 508 -25.78 15.44 -2.66
C GLU A 508 -24.59 14.86 -3.43
N GLU A 509 -23.52 15.61 -3.53
CA GLU A 509 -22.29 15.15 -4.21
C GLU A 509 -21.58 14.05 -3.41
N VAL A 510 -21.58 14.11 -2.07
CA VAL A 510 -21.08 13.02 -1.21
C VAL A 510 -21.80 11.72 -1.53
N TYR A 511 -23.15 11.75 -1.59
CA TYR A 511 -23.93 10.56 -1.93
C TYR A 511 -23.66 10.07 -3.35
N THR A 512 -23.54 10.99 -4.30
CA THR A 512 -23.27 10.63 -5.70
C THR A 512 -22.01 9.77 -5.85
N TYR A 513 -20.90 10.15 -5.22
CA TYR A 513 -19.64 9.45 -5.40
C TYR A 513 -19.56 8.13 -4.62
N ILE A 514 -20.10 8.06 -3.40
CA ILE A 514 -20.18 6.79 -2.68
C ILE A 514 -21.15 5.81 -3.35
N ASP A 515 -22.28 6.31 -3.86
CA ASP A 515 -23.31 5.48 -4.50
C ASP A 515 -22.86 4.92 -5.86
N ARG A 516 -21.96 5.60 -6.59
CA ARG A 516 -21.31 5.02 -7.78
C ARG A 516 -20.55 3.73 -7.44
N VAL A 517 -19.76 3.74 -6.37
CA VAL A 517 -19.01 2.55 -5.91
C VAL A 517 -19.95 1.45 -5.44
N ARG A 518 -20.99 1.82 -4.69
CA ARG A 518 -22.00 0.89 -4.19
C ARG A 518 -22.81 0.24 -5.31
N ALA A 519 -23.21 1.01 -6.30
CA ALA A 519 -23.98 0.53 -7.46
C ALA A 519 -23.22 -0.56 -8.24
N ARG A 520 -21.90 -0.36 -8.48
CA ARG A 520 -21.02 -1.37 -9.09
C ARG A 520 -21.00 -2.67 -8.27
N ALA A 521 -21.00 -2.59 -6.93
CA ALA A 521 -21.08 -3.75 -6.04
C ALA A 521 -22.50 -4.38 -6.00
N GLY A 522 -23.48 -3.76 -6.66
CA GLY A 522 -24.89 -4.22 -6.68
C GLY A 522 -25.66 -3.82 -5.43
N LEU A 523 -25.24 -2.80 -4.72
CA LEU A 523 -25.89 -2.30 -3.50
C LEU A 523 -26.79 -1.09 -3.80
N ALA A 524 -27.85 -0.97 -3.01
CA ALA A 524 -28.72 0.21 -3.05
C ALA A 524 -27.96 1.48 -2.59
N PRO A 525 -28.41 2.68 -3.03
CA PRO A 525 -27.89 3.95 -2.55
C PRO A 525 -27.88 4.04 -1.01
N VAL A 526 -26.86 4.70 -0.45
CA VAL A 526 -26.65 4.78 1.01
C VAL A 526 -27.89 5.19 1.76
N ARG A 527 -28.52 6.30 1.38
CA ARG A 527 -29.72 6.80 2.06
C ARG A 527 -30.86 5.77 2.06
N GLN A 528 -31.07 5.10 0.94
CA GLN A 528 -32.11 4.07 0.79
C GLN A 528 -31.79 2.84 1.64
N ALA A 529 -30.55 2.35 1.59
CA ALA A 529 -30.13 1.17 2.34
C ALA A 529 -30.27 1.39 3.85
N TRP A 530 -29.77 2.50 4.37
CA TRP A 530 -29.87 2.83 5.79
C TRP A 530 -31.31 3.08 6.25
N ALA A 531 -32.13 3.79 5.49
CA ALA A 531 -33.54 4.01 5.82
C ALA A 531 -34.33 2.71 5.89
N ASN A 532 -34.06 1.77 4.96
CA ASN A 532 -34.86 0.54 4.84
C ASN A 532 -34.39 -0.59 5.76
N PHE A 533 -33.08 -0.68 6.05
CA PHE A 533 -32.51 -1.87 6.69
C PHE A 533 -31.74 -1.59 7.98
N SER A 534 -31.16 -0.40 8.16
CA SER A 534 -30.38 -0.12 9.36
C SER A 534 -31.25 0.11 10.61
N ARG A 535 -30.75 -0.34 11.77
CA ARG A 535 -31.29 0.02 13.08
C ARG A 535 -31.12 1.50 13.40
N THR A 536 -30.19 2.18 12.70
CA THR A 536 -29.85 3.59 12.86
C THR A 536 -30.04 4.33 11.52
N ALA A 537 -31.27 4.42 11.06
CA ALA A 537 -31.66 4.98 9.76
C ALA A 537 -31.11 6.41 9.52
N SER A 538 -31.07 7.25 10.56
CA SER A 538 -30.58 8.64 10.47
C SER A 538 -29.05 8.78 10.36
N LYS A 539 -28.28 7.71 10.55
CA LYS A 539 -26.82 7.73 10.50
C LYS A 539 -26.30 8.33 9.20
N ALA A 540 -26.92 7.95 8.07
CA ALA A 540 -26.54 8.46 6.74
C ALA A 540 -26.84 9.96 6.53
N LEU A 541 -27.56 10.63 7.42
CA LEU A 541 -27.99 12.02 7.27
C LEU A 541 -27.13 13.02 8.09
N SER A 542 -26.23 12.55 8.92
CA SER A 542 -25.34 13.39 9.74
C SER A 542 -23.89 13.30 9.25
N LYS A 543 -23.11 14.37 9.42
CA LYS A 543 -21.68 14.41 9.09
C LYS A 543 -20.91 13.24 9.72
N ASP A 544 -21.05 13.04 11.04
CA ASP A 544 -20.32 12.01 11.78
C ASP A 544 -20.75 10.59 11.39
N GLY A 545 -22.06 10.41 11.17
CA GLY A 545 -22.59 9.14 10.70
C GLY A 545 -22.12 8.81 9.27
N MET A 546 -22.11 9.81 8.39
CA MET A 546 -21.65 9.64 7.02
C MET A 546 -20.14 9.41 6.95
N ARG A 547 -19.34 10.07 7.82
CA ARG A 547 -17.90 9.76 7.99
C ARG A 547 -17.69 8.28 8.29
N GLN A 548 -18.39 7.72 9.26
CA GLN A 548 -18.28 6.30 9.59
C GLN A 548 -18.66 5.38 8.42
N ILE A 549 -19.70 5.75 7.67
CA ILE A 549 -20.16 5.02 6.48
C ILE A 549 -19.07 5.08 5.39
N ILE A 550 -18.53 6.25 5.09
CA ILE A 550 -17.46 6.43 4.09
C ILE A 550 -16.20 5.66 4.49
N HIS A 551 -15.77 5.74 5.75
CA HIS A 551 -14.62 4.99 6.25
C HIS A 551 -14.82 3.48 6.10
N GLN A 552 -16.00 2.96 6.44
CA GLN A 552 -16.32 1.55 6.28
C GLN A 552 -16.39 1.15 4.80
N GLU A 553 -17.08 1.94 3.97
CA GLU A 553 -17.17 1.71 2.52
C GLU A 553 -15.77 1.67 1.89
N ARG A 554 -14.90 2.60 2.27
CA ARG A 554 -13.53 2.68 1.81
C ARG A 554 -12.70 1.46 2.24
N ARG A 555 -12.84 1.01 3.49
CA ARG A 555 -12.19 -0.21 3.98
C ARG A 555 -12.67 -1.47 3.26
N ILE A 556 -13.97 -1.58 2.94
CA ILE A 556 -14.53 -2.71 2.18
C ILE A 556 -14.02 -2.67 0.73
N GLU A 557 -14.16 -1.52 0.08
CA GLU A 557 -13.82 -1.36 -1.32
C GLU A 557 -12.33 -1.57 -1.60
N LEU A 558 -11.47 -1.03 -0.74
CA LEU A 558 -10.02 -1.10 -0.86
C LEU A 558 -9.39 -2.21 0.00
N ALA A 559 -10.19 -3.17 0.49
CA ALA A 559 -9.69 -4.29 1.27
C ALA A 559 -8.56 -5.02 0.52
N PHE A 560 -7.47 -5.31 1.22
CA PHE A 560 -6.29 -6.01 0.70
C PHE A 560 -5.49 -5.27 -0.39
N GLU A 561 -5.67 -3.95 -0.54
CA GLU A 561 -4.95 -3.12 -1.51
C GLU A 561 -3.83 -2.27 -0.89
N GLY A 562 -3.55 -2.45 0.38
CA GLY A 562 -2.51 -1.68 1.08
C GLY A 562 -2.92 -0.23 1.39
N GLN A 563 -4.21 0.08 1.43
CA GLN A 563 -4.73 1.40 1.77
C GLN A 563 -5.14 1.50 3.25
N SER A 564 -5.70 0.45 3.80
CA SER A 564 -6.31 0.43 5.14
C SER A 564 -5.34 0.84 6.25
N GLY A 565 -4.07 0.41 6.17
CA GLY A 565 -3.05 0.80 7.15
C GLY A 565 -2.77 2.30 7.16
N TRP A 566 -2.81 2.94 6.00
CA TRP A 566 -2.65 4.39 5.89
C TRP A 566 -3.91 5.14 6.32
N ASP A 567 -5.08 4.71 5.89
CA ASP A 567 -6.36 5.31 6.22
C ASP A 567 -6.65 5.26 7.72
N LEU A 568 -6.56 4.09 8.34
CA LEU A 568 -6.78 3.92 9.78
C LEU A 568 -5.80 4.75 10.64
N ARG A 569 -4.56 4.94 10.16
CA ARG A 569 -3.59 5.81 10.85
C ARG A 569 -3.97 7.28 10.73
N ARG A 570 -4.22 7.79 9.50
CA ARG A 570 -4.56 9.21 9.31
C ARG A 570 -5.88 9.61 9.97
N TRP A 571 -6.85 8.67 10.08
CA TRP A 571 -8.11 8.86 10.82
C TRP A 571 -7.93 8.76 12.34
N LYS A 572 -6.81 8.26 12.84
CA LYS A 572 -6.57 7.89 14.25
C LYS A 572 -7.50 6.76 14.76
N GLU A 573 -7.94 5.89 13.87
CA GLU A 573 -8.79 4.74 14.19
C GLU A 573 -8.03 3.43 14.41
N LEU A 574 -6.73 3.38 14.04
CA LEU A 574 -5.94 2.15 14.09
C LEU A 574 -5.82 1.58 15.50
N GLN A 575 -5.68 2.44 16.52
CA GLN A 575 -5.63 1.99 17.92
C GLN A 575 -6.91 1.26 18.33
N ALA A 576 -8.08 1.75 17.92
CA ALA A 576 -9.35 1.10 18.22
C ALA A 576 -9.48 -0.26 17.54
N VAL A 577 -9.03 -0.38 16.28
CA VAL A 577 -9.00 -1.65 15.54
C VAL A 577 -8.08 -2.68 16.19
N LEU A 578 -6.91 -2.25 16.68
CA LEU A 578 -5.90 -3.10 17.30
C LEU A 578 -6.04 -3.25 18.83
N SER A 579 -7.12 -2.76 19.44
CA SER A 579 -7.35 -2.83 20.89
C SER A 579 -7.80 -4.20 21.40
N ARG A 580 -8.15 -5.12 20.48
CA ARG A 580 -8.70 -6.45 20.82
C ARG A 580 -7.84 -7.54 20.15
N PRO A 581 -7.79 -8.74 20.77
CA PRO A 581 -7.18 -9.90 20.13
C PRO A 581 -7.81 -10.18 18.76
N LEU A 582 -6.99 -10.45 17.78
CA LEU A 582 -7.42 -10.92 16.47
C LEU A 582 -7.79 -12.40 16.56
N GLN A 583 -8.93 -12.75 16.00
CA GLN A 583 -9.49 -14.10 16.10
C GLN A 583 -9.53 -14.78 14.74
N GLY A 584 -9.41 -16.10 14.78
CA GLY A 584 -9.64 -17.03 13.68
C GLY A 584 -10.49 -18.21 14.17
N TRP A 585 -10.80 -19.13 13.28
CA TRP A 585 -11.43 -20.38 13.64
C TRP A 585 -10.44 -21.34 14.30
N ASN A 586 -10.94 -22.35 15.01
CA ASN A 586 -10.09 -23.41 15.58
C ASN A 586 -9.67 -24.39 14.46
N ILE A 587 -8.68 -24.00 13.70
CA ILE A 587 -8.26 -24.62 12.43
C ILE A 587 -7.82 -26.08 12.55
N ASN A 588 -7.44 -26.53 13.75
CA ASN A 588 -6.97 -27.91 13.98
C ASN A 588 -8.13 -28.92 14.10
N GLU A 589 -9.38 -28.44 14.24
CA GLU A 589 -10.55 -29.27 14.45
C GLU A 589 -11.19 -29.69 13.13
N GLU A 590 -11.66 -30.93 13.03
CA GLU A 590 -12.26 -31.50 11.83
C GLU A 590 -13.76 -31.33 11.79
N SER A 591 -14.44 -31.42 12.96
CA SER A 591 -15.89 -31.24 13.03
C SER A 591 -16.27 -29.77 12.91
N SER A 592 -17.36 -29.46 12.19
CA SER A 592 -17.88 -28.10 12.03
C SER A 592 -18.15 -27.42 13.37
N VAL A 593 -18.74 -28.15 14.33
CA VAL A 593 -19.04 -27.63 15.68
C VAL A 593 -17.80 -27.15 16.43
N ASN A 594 -16.69 -27.83 16.29
CA ASN A 594 -15.44 -27.47 16.98
C ASN A 594 -14.59 -26.50 16.17
N TYR A 595 -14.58 -26.64 14.84
CA TYR A 595 -13.85 -25.75 13.94
C TYR A 595 -14.37 -24.31 14.04
N TYR A 596 -15.67 -24.09 14.02
CA TYR A 596 -16.28 -22.76 14.04
C TYR A 596 -16.37 -22.15 15.45
N ARG A 597 -15.38 -22.42 16.28
CA ARG A 597 -15.16 -21.74 17.57
C ARG A 597 -14.09 -20.66 17.38
N PRO A 598 -14.40 -19.37 17.59
CA PRO A 598 -13.39 -18.32 17.53
C PRO A 598 -12.29 -18.54 18.57
N VAL A 599 -11.03 -18.46 18.14
CA VAL A 599 -9.82 -18.55 18.99
C VAL A 599 -8.95 -17.33 18.77
N ASN A 600 -8.27 -16.86 19.81
CA ASN A 600 -7.32 -15.75 19.69
C ASN A 600 -6.06 -16.25 18.97
N VAL A 601 -5.69 -15.60 17.87
CA VAL A 601 -4.51 -15.97 17.07
C VAL A 601 -3.35 -14.99 17.23
N ILE A 602 -3.65 -13.71 17.42
CA ILE A 602 -2.68 -12.63 17.63
C ILE A 602 -3.28 -11.65 18.63
N THR A 603 -2.47 -11.19 19.59
CA THR A 603 -2.81 -10.06 20.45
C THR A 603 -1.98 -8.86 19.99
N PRO A 604 -2.59 -7.88 19.31
CA PRO A 604 -1.88 -6.67 18.88
C PRO A 604 -1.44 -5.82 20.07
N VAL A 605 -0.35 -5.08 19.86
CA VAL A 605 0.11 -4.04 20.79
C VAL A 605 0.32 -2.77 19.98
N PHE A 606 -0.50 -1.77 20.22
CA PHE A 606 -0.45 -0.50 19.51
C PHE A 606 -0.82 0.64 20.48
N GLY A 607 -0.02 1.70 20.48
CA GLY A 607 -0.21 2.87 21.31
C GLY A 607 0.05 4.17 20.57
N LEU A 608 0.01 5.31 21.27
CA LEU A 608 0.21 6.63 20.67
C LEU A 608 1.57 6.76 19.95
N ARG A 609 2.62 6.12 20.48
CA ARG A 609 3.96 6.13 19.86
C ARG A 609 3.96 5.52 18.46
N ASP A 610 3.08 4.54 18.20
CA ASP A 610 3.11 3.74 16.98
C ASP A 610 2.44 4.46 15.79
N TYR A 611 1.77 5.60 16.01
CA TYR A 611 1.26 6.44 14.93
C TYR A 611 2.37 7.11 14.13
N LEU A 612 3.46 7.53 14.80
CA LEU A 612 4.66 8.07 14.14
C LEU A 612 5.85 7.17 14.47
N TRP A 613 6.56 6.74 13.47
CA TRP A 613 7.66 5.80 13.65
C TRP A 613 8.90 6.46 14.22
N PRO A 614 9.76 5.69 14.92
CA PRO A 614 10.99 6.24 15.47
C PRO A 614 11.98 6.54 14.34
N ILE A 615 12.70 7.65 14.49
CA ILE A 615 13.97 7.86 13.78
C ILE A 615 15.01 6.96 14.46
N ASN A 616 15.85 6.28 13.67
CA ASN A 616 16.90 5.45 14.24
C ASN A 616 17.80 6.27 15.15
N ASN A 617 18.09 5.77 16.33
CA ASN A 617 18.93 6.45 17.32
C ASN A 617 20.29 6.87 16.76
N THR A 618 20.88 6.06 15.87
CA THR A 618 22.14 6.42 15.21
C THR A 618 22.02 7.73 14.43
N ALA A 619 20.91 7.95 13.70
CA ALA A 619 20.69 9.19 12.96
C ALA A 619 20.52 10.39 13.90
N VAL A 620 19.84 10.21 15.04
CA VAL A 620 19.67 11.27 16.06
C VAL A 620 20.98 11.64 16.73
N VAL A 621 21.85 10.64 16.99
CA VAL A 621 23.18 10.87 17.59
C VAL A 621 24.11 11.59 16.61
N VAL A 622 24.11 11.17 15.33
CA VAL A 622 24.96 11.79 14.29
C VAL A 622 24.51 13.21 13.99
N ASN A 623 23.21 13.45 13.91
CA ASN A 623 22.64 14.77 13.69
C ASN A 623 21.95 15.27 14.97
N GLU A 624 22.72 16.00 15.79
CA GLU A 624 22.23 16.58 17.04
C GLU A 624 21.05 17.56 16.89
N ASN A 625 20.78 18.08 15.69
CA ASN A 625 19.63 18.95 15.40
C ASN A 625 18.33 18.16 15.15
N LEU A 626 18.41 16.82 15.04
CA LEU A 626 17.21 15.99 14.96
C LEU A 626 16.55 15.83 16.35
N THR A 627 15.24 15.97 16.37
CA THR A 627 14.39 15.65 17.52
C THR A 627 13.67 14.35 17.25
N GLN A 628 13.72 13.37 18.16
CA GLN A 628 13.01 12.11 18.07
C GLN A 628 11.49 12.34 18.10
N ASN A 629 10.73 11.42 17.51
CA ASN A 629 9.27 11.44 17.61
C ASN A 629 8.83 11.23 19.07
N PRO A 630 7.71 11.84 19.49
CA PRO A 630 7.19 11.67 20.85
C PRO A 630 6.97 10.19 21.19
N TYR A 631 7.20 9.87 22.46
CA TYR A 631 7.00 8.53 23.04
C TYR A 631 8.06 7.48 22.65
N TRP A 632 9.10 7.84 21.88
CA TRP A 632 10.23 6.97 21.50
C TRP A 632 11.54 7.28 22.25
#